data_6da0e6ce52e13945a6b6041bbf5ee84b
#
_entry.id   6da0e6ce52e13945a6b6041bbf5ee84b
#
_cell.length_a   1.000
_cell.length_b   1.000
_cell.length_c   1.000
_cell.angle_alpha   90.00
_cell.angle_beta   90.00
_cell.angle_gamma   90.00
#
_symmetry.space_group_name_H-M   'P 1'
#
loop_
_entity.id
_entity.type
_entity.pdbx_description
1 polymer ?
#
loop_
_entity_poly.entity_id
_entity_poly.type
_entity_poly.pdbx_seq_one_letter_code
_entity_poly.pdbx_strand_id
1 'polypeptide(L)'
;MLEAQLDWGLALAILVGFGILWVAFGWYLGRDNRSIDDYALAGRNVGFAFATATAMATWITSNTTLVAPQLAYQFGIWGMIGYSMAAFGLMLFAPMAQRIKSLMPHGFTSGDFIRTRYGKSAWAMFMIISVFYAMGWLVSLGMAGGILLSSLSDLSYHTGMSAILIICVLYTLLGGLKAVIATDFVQSILILTGVVIIAWVCIDTVGIGEIHQSVSDFQPELLNVAFPAAIMFLFNNIFFGIGEIFHSNVWWSRAFAFKTGVGKRAFLLGGLLWLPIPIVTGFIALAAISLGILPPSADMVGPLVAAKLLGSIGAVFVFVVVFSALASSMDSLLAATSDLITQDGYKRLINPKADSDTLLKASKRVVIGLGVLTWLLCLPKVATLGALLNFTGAFVASAIWPIVFGLYHQGLTGRFATAAMALGTITGLVLYFVIGFYVAAISACLMSLAVCLMGLLFAPGKFDWQTFKEPDNVPE
;
A
#
# COMPACT_ATOMS: atom_id res chain seq x y z
N MET A 1 17.86 1.83 27.95
CA MET A 1 17.76 1.17 26.64
C MET A 1 17.01 -0.13 26.86
N LEU A 2 15.97 -0.41 26.07
CA LEU A 2 15.36 -1.76 26.08
C LEU A 2 16.45 -2.72 25.59
N GLU A 3 16.72 -3.77 26.33
CA GLU A 3 17.64 -4.83 25.89
C GLU A 3 17.06 -5.45 24.60
N ALA A 4 17.91 -5.69 23.61
CA ALA A 4 17.50 -6.40 22.39
C ALA A 4 16.93 -7.77 22.78
N GLN A 5 15.76 -8.10 22.25
CA GLN A 5 15.07 -9.35 22.57
C GLN A 5 15.67 -10.55 21.81
N LEU A 6 16.35 -10.28 20.70
CA LEU A 6 17.02 -11.27 19.86
C LEU A 6 18.50 -10.90 19.71
N ASP A 7 19.37 -11.83 20.00
CA ASP A 7 20.79 -11.67 19.68
C ASP A 7 21.01 -11.66 18.15
N TRP A 8 22.14 -11.11 17.72
CA TRP A 8 22.50 -10.96 16.31
C TRP A 8 22.44 -12.28 15.52
N GLY A 9 22.93 -13.38 16.09
CA GLY A 9 22.99 -14.68 15.41
C GLY A 9 21.60 -15.27 15.18
N LEU A 10 20.75 -15.23 16.20
CA LEU A 10 19.37 -15.71 16.13
C LEU A 10 18.54 -14.87 15.16
N ALA A 11 18.66 -13.54 15.22
CA ALA A 11 17.95 -12.64 14.30
C ALA A 11 18.33 -12.90 12.84
N LEU A 12 19.62 -13.09 12.56
CA LEU A 12 20.11 -13.41 11.22
C LEU A 12 19.63 -14.80 10.76
N ALA A 13 19.67 -15.80 11.64
CA ALA A 13 19.21 -17.15 11.31
C ALA A 13 17.71 -17.18 10.96
N ILE A 14 16.88 -16.46 11.72
CA ILE A 14 15.44 -16.33 11.45
C ILE A 14 15.21 -15.62 10.11
N LEU A 15 15.89 -14.50 9.88
CA LEU A 15 15.78 -13.73 8.65
C LEU A 15 16.16 -14.56 7.42
N VAL A 16 17.28 -15.26 7.47
CA VAL A 16 17.74 -16.11 6.36
C VAL A 16 16.82 -17.31 6.17
N GLY A 17 16.46 -18.02 7.25
CA GLY A 17 15.57 -19.18 7.18
C GLY A 17 14.19 -18.82 6.63
N PHE A 18 13.61 -17.73 7.10
CA PHE A 18 12.32 -17.24 6.62
C PHE A 18 12.41 -16.72 5.19
N GLY A 19 13.52 -16.04 4.83
CA GLY A 19 13.80 -15.60 3.47
C GLY A 19 13.91 -16.75 2.49
N ILE A 20 14.65 -17.82 2.82
CA ILE A 20 14.76 -19.03 2.01
C ILE A 20 13.38 -19.67 1.79
N LEU A 21 12.57 -19.75 2.85
CA LEU A 21 11.20 -20.29 2.77
C LEU A 21 10.37 -19.53 1.74
N TRP A 22 10.35 -18.20 1.80
CA TRP A 22 9.56 -17.38 0.90
C TRP A 22 10.09 -17.39 -0.54
N VAL A 23 11.41 -17.33 -0.72
CA VAL A 23 12.02 -17.40 -2.06
C VAL A 23 11.76 -18.77 -2.70
N ALA A 24 11.89 -19.86 -1.95
CA ALA A 24 11.59 -21.21 -2.45
C ALA A 24 10.10 -21.37 -2.80
N PHE A 25 9.21 -20.81 -1.97
CA PHE A 25 7.78 -20.85 -2.23
C PHE A 25 7.40 -20.02 -3.46
N GLY A 26 7.96 -18.82 -3.60
CA GLY A 26 7.81 -17.98 -4.79
C GLY A 26 8.30 -18.66 -6.07
N TRP A 27 9.48 -19.30 -6.02
CA TRP A 27 10.01 -20.08 -7.12
C TRP A 27 9.09 -21.25 -7.50
N TYR A 28 8.61 -22.01 -6.50
CA TYR A 28 7.74 -23.16 -6.73
C TYR A 28 6.42 -22.75 -7.42
N LEU A 29 5.81 -21.67 -6.99
CA LEU A 29 4.56 -21.15 -7.54
C LEU A 29 4.72 -20.43 -8.89
N GLY A 30 5.88 -19.81 -9.10
CA GLY A 30 6.18 -19.04 -10.32
C GLY A 30 6.76 -19.87 -11.47
N ARG A 31 7.15 -21.12 -11.24
CA ARG A 31 7.83 -21.97 -12.24
C ARG A 31 7.01 -22.23 -13.52
N ASP A 32 5.69 -22.13 -13.44
CA ASP A 32 4.77 -22.35 -14.56
C ASP A 32 4.38 -21.05 -15.29
N ASN A 33 4.94 -19.89 -14.91
CA ASN A 33 4.70 -18.63 -15.60
C ASN A 33 5.40 -18.62 -16.96
N ARG A 34 4.66 -18.80 -18.04
CA ARG A 34 5.18 -18.87 -19.42
C ARG A 34 4.94 -17.62 -20.23
N SER A 35 4.07 -16.74 -19.78
CA SER A 35 3.69 -15.52 -20.47
C SER A 35 3.69 -14.32 -19.53
N ILE A 36 3.70 -13.11 -20.09
CA ILE A 36 3.54 -11.89 -19.30
C ILE A 36 2.14 -11.83 -18.64
N ASP A 37 1.12 -12.40 -19.24
CA ASP A 37 -0.24 -12.46 -18.68
C ASP A 37 -0.30 -13.42 -17.46
N ASP A 38 0.41 -14.56 -17.50
CA ASP A 38 0.55 -15.44 -16.35
C ASP A 38 1.30 -14.76 -15.20
N TYR A 39 2.41 -14.09 -15.55
CA TYR A 39 3.27 -13.41 -14.58
C TYR A 39 2.60 -12.19 -13.95
N ALA A 40 1.98 -11.31 -14.74
CA ALA A 40 1.43 -10.04 -14.31
C ALA A 40 -0.04 -10.09 -13.85
N LEU A 41 -0.84 -11.05 -14.36
CA LEU A 41 -2.29 -11.12 -14.11
C LEU A 41 -2.76 -12.51 -13.63
N ALA A 42 -1.84 -13.37 -13.23
CA ALA A 42 -2.15 -14.72 -12.71
C ALA A 42 -3.13 -15.51 -13.61
N GLY A 43 -3.01 -15.36 -14.95
CA GLY A 43 -3.87 -16.02 -15.94
C GLY A 43 -5.35 -15.61 -15.87
N ARG A 44 -5.70 -14.51 -15.22
CA ARG A 44 -7.06 -13.92 -15.12
C ARG A 44 -8.13 -14.86 -14.53
N ASN A 45 -7.72 -15.81 -13.68
CA ASN A 45 -8.58 -16.90 -13.20
C ASN A 45 -8.62 -17.04 -11.67
N VAL A 46 -8.42 -15.94 -10.93
CA VAL A 46 -8.37 -15.95 -9.46
C VAL A 46 -9.77 -16.08 -8.86
N GLY A 47 -9.97 -17.11 -8.03
CA GLY A 47 -11.25 -17.38 -7.34
C GLY A 47 -11.45 -16.54 -6.09
N PHE A 48 -12.66 -16.60 -5.51
CA PHE A 48 -13.12 -15.70 -4.45
C PHE A 48 -12.26 -15.73 -3.17
N ALA A 49 -11.87 -16.90 -2.67
CA ALA A 49 -11.09 -17.01 -1.44
C ALA A 49 -9.72 -16.35 -1.58
N PHE A 50 -8.99 -16.67 -2.65
CA PHE A 50 -7.70 -16.06 -2.95
C PHE A 50 -7.83 -14.57 -3.28
N ALA A 51 -8.88 -14.16 -3.99
CA ALA A 51 -9.14 -12.76 -4.31
C ALA A 51 -9.39 -11.92 -3.04
N THR A 52 -10.16 -12.44 -2.08
CA THR A 52 -10.42 -11.76 -0.80
C THR A 52 -9.16 -11.69 0.04
N ALA A 53 -8.44 -12.81 0.16
CA ALA A 53 -7.21 -12.89 0.94
C ALA A 53 -6.15 -11.91 0.40
N THR A 54 -5.91 -11.89 -0.92
CA THR A 54 -4.94 -10.96 -1.52
C THR A 54 -5.39 -9.50 -1.41
N ALA A 55 -6.69 -9.19 -1.56
CA ALA A 55 -7.20 -7.83 -1.37
C ALA A 55 -6.98 -7.32 0.07
N MET A 56 -7.16 -8.18 1.07
CA MET A 56 -6.92 -7.86 2.46
C MET A 56 -5.41 -7.82 2.78
N ALA A 57 -4.68 -8.91 2.49
CA ALA A 57 -3.28 -9.07 2.88
C ALA A 57 -2.36 -8.02 2.26
N THR A 58 -2.54 -7.71 0.97
CA THR A 58 -1.79 -6.66 0.29
C THR A 58 -1.98 -5.29 0.95
N TRP A 59 -3.14 -5.03 1.55
CA TRP A 59 -3.44 -3.80 2.27
C TRP A 59 -3.04 -3.85 3.75
N ILE A 60 -2.82 -5.04 4.32
CA ILE A 60 -2.14 -5.20 5.63
C ILE A 60 -0.64 -5.14 5.39
N THR A 61 -0.11 -3.95 5.36
CA THR A 61 1.31 -3.72 5.11
C THR A 61 2.09 -3.68 6.42
N SER A 62 3.42 -3.67 6.35
CA SER A 62 4.23 -3.27 7.51
C SER A 62 3.85 -1.86 8.01
N ASN A 63 3.35 -1.00 7.13
CA ASN A 63 2.83 0.29 7.53
C ASN A 63 1.57 0.16 8.40
N THR A 64 0.68 -0.80 8.13
CA THR A 64 -0.46 -1.07 9.02
C THR A 64 0.00 -1.51 10.41
N THR A 65 1.07 -2.29 10.51
CA THR A 65 1.59 -2.81 11.78
C THR A 65 2.61 -1.90 12.47
N LEU A 66 3.12 -0.87 11.80
CA LEU A 66 4.07 0.11 12.35
C LEU A 66 3.50 1.53 12.37
N VAL A 67 2.83 1.97 11.28
CA VAL A 67 2.30 3.35 11.21
C VAL A 67 1.00 3.51 12.00
N ALA A 68 0.10 2.52 12.02
CA ALA A 68 -1.09 2.63 12.87
C ALA A 68 -0.73 2.72 14.37
N PRO A 69 0.19 1.89 14.91
CA PRO A 69 0.79 2.09 16.23
C PRO A 69 1.43 3.48 16.41
N GLN A 70 2.26 3.92 15.46
CA GLN A 70 2.87 5.25 15.49
C GLN A 70 1.85 6.35 15.65
N LEU A 71 0.81 6.33 14.82
CA LEU A 71 -0.23 7.35 14.81
C LEU A 71 -1.11 7.29 16.07
N ALA A 72 -1.39 6.10 16.60
CA ALA A 72 -2.07 5.96 17.87
C ALA A 72 -1.24 6.53 19.02
N TYR A 73 0.07 6.31 19.03
CA TYR A 73 1.00 6.88 20.00
C TYR A 73 1.09 8.42 19.90
N GLN A 74 0.92 9.00 18.70
CA GLN A 74 0.99 10.44 18.45
C GLN A 74 -0.36 11.16 18.57
N PHE A 75 -1.47 10.53 18.15
CA PHE A 75 -2.81 11.13 18.03
C PHE A 75 -3.89 10.35 18.79
N GLY A 76 -3.53 9.36 19.58
CA GLY A 76 -4.43 8.57 20.38
C GLY A 76 -5.49 7.83 19.56
N ILE A 77 -6.74 7.88 20.04
CA ILE A 77 -7.89 7.20 19.44
C ILE A 77 -8.06 7.59 17.96
N TRP A 78 -7.90 8.86 17.62
CA TRP A 78 -8.05 9.33 16.24
C TRP A 78 -6.93 8.86 15.32
N GLY A 79 -5.73 8.59 15.84
CA GLY A 79 -4.63 8.04 15.05
C GLY A 79 -4.98 6.65 14.50
N MET A 80 -5.46 5.75 15.35
CA MET A 80 -5.85 4.40 14.94
C MET A 80 -7.15 4.36 14.13
N ILE A 81 -8.18 5.09 14.53
CA ILE A 81 -9.45 5.18 13.79
C ILE A 81 -9.22 5.85 12.44
N GLY A 82 -8.48 6.98 12.41
CA GLY A 82 -8.17 7.70 11.19
C GLY A 82 -7.45 6.83 10.17
N TYR A 83 -6.46 6.05 10.60
CA TYR A 83 -5.78 5.12 9.70
C TYR A 83 -6.71 4.01 9.20
N SER A 84 -7.56 3.48 10.07
CA SER A 84 -8.55 2.45 9.73
C SER A 84 -9.55 2.90 8.64
N MET A 85 -9.86 4.19 8.57
CA MET A 85 -10.78 4.73 7.56
C MET A 85 -10.25 4.60 6.12
N ALA A 86 -8.97 4.31 5.90
CA ALA A 86 -8.43 3.97 4.58
C ALA A 86 -9.11 2.72 3.97
N ALA A 87 -9.74 1.86 4.79
CA ALA A 87 -10.58 0.74 4.33
C ALA A 87 -11.67 1.14 3.34
N PHE A 88 -12.18 2.37 3.43
CA PHE A 88 -13.16 2.89 2.48
C PHE A 88 -12.65 2.89 1.04
N GLY A 89 -11.33 2.99 0.83
CA GLY A 89 -10.73 2.85 -0.50
C GLY A 89 -11.10 1.51 -1.15
N LEU A 90 -10.86 0.39 -0.46
CA LEU A 90 -11.21 -0.95 -0.97
C LEU A 90 -12.72 -1.13 -1.15
N MET A 91 -13.52 -0.68 -0.19
CA MET A 91 -14.97 -0.84 -0.25
C MET A 91 -15.57 -0.06 -1.43
N LEU A 92 -15.11 1.17 -1.67
CA LEU A 92 -15.56 2.00 -2.80
C LEU A 92 -14.99 1.52 -4.15
N PHE A 93 -13.81 0.89 -4.15
CA PHE A 93 -13.27 0.26 -5.35
C PHE A 93 -14.04 -0.99 -5.78
N ALA A 94 -14.76 -1.64 -4.88
CA ALA A 94 -15.50 -2.86 -5.18
C ALA A 94 -16.46 -2.74 -6.38
N PRO A 95 -17.36 -1.75 -6.47
CA PRO A 95 -18.18 -1.52 -7.67
C PRO A 95 -17.33 -1.08 -8.87
N MET A 96 -16.25 -0.33 -8.65
CA MET A 96 -15.36 0.11 -9.72
C MET A 96 -14.63 -1.07 -10.36
N ALA A 97 -14.12 -2.02 -9.58
CA ALA A 97 -13.47 -3.23 -10.08
C ALA A 97 -14.38 -4.04 -11.03
N GLN A 98 -15.66 -4.13 -10.68
CA GLN A 98 -16.65 -4.76 -11.57
C GLN A 98 -16.83 -3.96 -12.88
N ARG A 99 -16.89 -2.63 -12.80
CA ARG A 99 -17.02 -1.77 -13.97
C ARG A 99 -15.78 -1.81 -14.85
N ILE A 100 -14.59 -1.74 -14.26
CA ILE A 100 -13.29 -1.86 -14.94
C ILE A 100 -13.27 -3.16 -15.75
N LYS A 101 -13.58 -4.30 -15.11
CA LYS A 101 -13.60 -5.61 -15.78
C LYS A 101 -14.61 -5.67 -16.93
N SER A 102 -15.76 -5.00 -16.82
CA SER A 102 -16.78 -4.98 -17.86
C SER A 102 -16.43 -4.06 -19.04
N LEU A 103 -15.76 -2.94 -18.79
CA LEU A 103 -15.33 -2.00 -19.82
C LEU A 103 -14.09 -2.49 -20.55
N MET A 104 -13.13 -3.07 -19.82
CA MET A 104 -11.83 -3.48 -20.32
C MET A 104 -11.55 -4.96 -19.97
N PRO A 105 -12.25 -5.94 -20.59
CA PRO A 105 -12.06 -7.35 -20.25
C PRO A 105 -10.65 -7.85 -20.54
N HIS A 106 -9.95 -7.22 -21.49
CA HIS A 106 -8.55 -7.49 -21.85
C HIS A 106 -7.57 -6.43 -21.35
N GLY A 107 -8.00 -5.50 -20.50
CA GLY A 107 -7.16 -4.46 -19.90
C GLY A 107 -5.99 -5.06 -19.12
N PHE A 108 -4.91 -4.30 -18.99
CA PHE A 108 -3.69 -4.76 -18.34
C PHE A 108 -3.28 -3.88 -17.16
N THR A 109 -3.31 -2.56 -17.33
CA THR A 109 -2.88 -1.59 -16.33
C THR A 109 -3.89 -0.47 -16.10
N SER A 110 -3.73 0.25 -14.98
CA SER A 110 -4.44 1.52 -14.75
C SER A 110 -4.04 2.59 -15.77
N GLY A 111 -2.80 2.55 -16.27
CA GLY A 111 -2.32 3.43 -17.34
C GLY A 111 -3.07 3.23 -18.65
N ASP A 112 -3.40 1.98 -19.03
CA ASP A 112 -4.22 1.67 -20.19
C ASP A 112 -5.56 2.41 -20.14
N PHE A 113 -6.22 2.39 -18.97
CA PHE A 113 -7.48 3.10 -18.77
C PHE A 113 -7.35 4.60 -18.97
N ILE A 114 -6.39 5.23 -18.29
CA ILE A 114 -6.20 6.68 -18.36
C ILE A 114 -5.85 7.13 -19.77
N ARG A 115 -4.98 6.40 -20.47
CA ARG A 115 -4.59 6.72 -21.83
C ARG A 115 -5.76 6.62 -22.81
N THR A 116 -6.50 5.53 -22.77
CA THR A 116 -7.66 5.31 -23.63
C THR A 116 -8.76 6.33 -23.35
N ARG A 117 -8.99 6.66 -22.07
CA ARG A 117 -10.05 7.58 -21.66
C ARG A 117 -9.73 9.05 -21.92
N TYR A 118 -8.49 9.46 -21.74
CA TYR A 118 -8.11 10.87 -21.66
C TYR A 118 -6.96 11.28 -22.58
N GLY A 119 -6.31 10.33 -23.24
CA GLY A 119 -5.20 10.59 -24.15
C GLY A 119 -3.83 10.73 -23.47
N LYS A 120 -2.84 11.11 -24.28
CA LYS A 120 -1.40 11.07 -23.91
C LYS A 120 -1.02 11.98 -22.74
N SER A 121 -1.58 13.21 -22.69
CA SER A 121 -1.21 14.19 -21.63
C SER A 121 -1.66 13.74 -20.25
N ALA A 122 -2.90 13.26 -20.12
CA ALA A 122 -3.42 12.74 -18.86
C ALA A 122 -2.68 11.45 -18.43
N TRP A 123 -2.38 10.58 -19.39
CA TRP A 123 -1.58 9.39 -19.18
C TRP A 123 -0.18 9.73 -18.66
N ALA A 124 0.52 10.68 -19.27
CA ALA A 124 1.86 11.08 -18.84
C ALA A 124 1.85 11.63 -17.40
N MET A 125 0.88 12.50 -17.07
CA MET A 125 0.71 13.01 -15.71
C MET A 125 0.40 11.88 -14.71
N PHE A 126 -0.48 10.95 -15.09
CA PHE A 126 -0.82 9.79 -14.28
C PHE A 126 0.39 8.88 -14.04
N MET A 127 1.22 8.64 -15.06
CA MET A 127 2.47 7.86 -14.92
C MET A 127 3.45 8.50 -13.95
N ILE A 128 3.60 9.84 -14.00
CA ILE A 128 4.41 10.59 -13.03
C ILE A 128 3.88 10.35 -11.61
N ILE A 129 2.59 10.56 -11.38
CA ILE A 129 1.94 10.32 -10.08
C ILE A 129 2.20 8.90 -9.60
N SER A 130 1.95 7.91 -10.46
CA SER A 130 2.05 6.49 -10.11
C SER A 130 3.49 6.06 -9.77
N VAL A 131 4.49 6.56 -10.49
CA VAL A 131 5.90 6.25 -10.21
C VAL A 131 6.37 6.92 -8.92
N PHE A 132 6.05 8.20 -8.71
CA PHE A 132 6.39 8.89 -7.45
C PHE A 132 5.73 8.24 -6.24
N TYR A 133 4.45 7.91 -6.35
CA TYR A 133 3.75 7.18 -5.31
C TYR A 133 4.41 5.82 -5.02
N ALA A 134 4.63 5.01 -6.05
CA ALA A 134 5.23 3.69 -5.89
C ALA A 134 6.61 3.76 -5.24
N MET A 135 7.44 4.73 -5.62
CA MET A 135 8.74 4.94 -4.99
C MET A 135 8.61 5.33 -3.52
N GLY A 136 7.71 6.25 -3.16
CA GLY A 136 7.46 6.63 -1.77
C GLY A 136 7.03 5.44 -0.91
N TRP A 137 6.16 4.59 -1.43
CA TRP A 137 5.72 3.37 -0.74
C TRP A 137 6.81 2.30 -0.65
N LEU A 138 7.54 2.03 -1.72
CA LEU A 138 8.65 1.10 -1.70
C LEU A 138 9.72 1.52 -0.69
N VAL A 139 10.03 2.82 -0.63
CA VAL A 139 10.96 3.37 0.38
C VAL A 139 10.40 3.20 1.79
N SER A 140 9.12 3.49 2.02
CA SER A 140 8.48 3.27 3.32
C SER A 140 8.54 1.79 3.75
N LEU A 141 8.24 0.86 2.84
CA LEU A 141 8.32 -0.57 3.11
C LEU A 141 9.77 -1.03 3.37
N GLY A 142 10.74 -0.54 2.59
CA GLY A 142 12.16 -0.83 2.81
C GLY A 142 12.66 -0.32 4.17
N MET A 143 12.31 0.92 4.52
CA MET A 143 12.61 1.50 5.84
C MET A 143 11.96 0.69 6.97
N ALA A 144 10.70 0.27 6.80
CA ALA A 144 9.98 -0.54 7.77
C ALA A 144 10.71 -1.84 8.11
N GLY A 145 11.32 -2.49 7.10
CA GLY A 145 12.16 -3.69 7.31
C GLY A 145 13.37 -3.44 8.19
N GLY A 146 14.08 -2.33 7.96
CA GLY A 146 15.20 -1.91 8.81
C GLY A 146 14.77 -1.56 10.22
N ILE A 147 13.67 -0.82 10.38
CA ILE A 147 13.09 -0.46 11.67
C ILE A 147 12.67 -1.69 12.46
N LEU A 148 11.98 -2.64 11.82
CA LEU A 148 11.55 -3.89 12.44
C LEU A 148 12.73 -4.63 13.08
N LEU A 149 13.78 -4.90 12.32
CA LEU A 149 14.93 -5.65 12.83
C LEU A 149 15.72 -4.88 13.87
N SER A 150 15.96 -3.58 13.67
CA SER A 150 16.67 -2.77 14.68
C SER A 150 15.87 -2.53 15.96
N SER A 151 14.53 -2.74 15.93
CA SER A 151 13.70 -2.67 17.13
C SER A 151 13.70 -3.96 17.95
N LEU A 152 13.88 -5.11 17.29
CA LEU A 152 13.77 -6.43 17.91
C LEU A 152 15.12 -7.08 18.23
N SER A 153 16.20 -6.61 17.61
CA SER A 153 17.51 -7.26 17.67
C SER A 153 18.67 -6.27 17.65
N ASP A 154 19.89 -6.79 17.85
CA ASP A 154 21.14 -6.04 17.72
C ASP A 154 21.56 -5.79 16.25
N LEU A 155 20.75 -6.18 15.26
CA LEU A 155 21.04 -5.90 13.87
C LEU A 155 20.87 -4.41 13.56
N SER A 156 21.82 -3.86 12.79
CA SER A 156 21.72 -2.47 12.36
C SER A 156 20.55 -2.27 11.39
N TYR A 157 19.96 -1.06 11.39
CA TYR A 157 18.94 -0.66 10.43
C TYR A 157 19.33 -1.00 8.98
N HIS A 158 20.57 -0.67 8.57
CA HIS A 158 21.03 -0.89 7.20
C HIS A 158 21.13 -2.37 6.84
N THR A 159 21.59 -3.21 7.77
CA THR A 159 21.67 -4.67 7.57
C THR A 159 20.27 -5.26 7.40
N GLY A 160 19.35 -4.92 8.30
CA GLY A 160 17.97 -5.40 8.26
C GLY A 160 17.24 -4.96 6.99
N MET A 161 17.32 -3.69 6.67
CA MET A 161 16.72 -3.09 5.46
C MET A 161 17.24 -3.76 4.19
N SER A 162 18.57 -3.92 4.06
CA SER A 162 19.18 -4.52 2.87
C SER A 162 18.78 -5.99 2.71
N ALA A 163 18.82 -6.78 3.76
CA ALA A 163 18.48 -8.19 3.71
C ALA A 163 17.01 -8.41 3.33
N ILE A 164 16.10 -7.66 3.93
CA ILE A 164 14.66 -7.76 3.64
C ILE A 164 14.37 -7.33 2.19
N LEU A 165 14.97 -6.24 1.71
CA LEU A 165 14.82 -5.81 0.32
C LEU A 165 15.31 -6.88 -0.67
N ILE A 166 16.48 -7.48 -0.42
CA ILE A 166 17.01 -8.56 -1.27
C ILE A 166 16.02 -9.73 -1.31
N ILE A 167 15.50 -10.17 -0.17
CA ILE A 167 14.54 -11.28 -0.10
C ILE A 167 13.28 -10.95 -0.93
N CYS A 168 12.69 -9.77 -0.73
CA CYS A 168 11.47 -9.38 -1.42
C CYS A 168 11.68 -9.23 -2.95
N VAL A 169 12.82 -8.66 -3.38
CA VAL A 169 13.16 -8.57 -4.81
C VAL A 169 13.34 -9.94 -5.43
N LEU A 170 14.11 -10.84 -4.80
CA LEU A 170 14.35 -12.20 -5.32
C LEU A 170 13.04 -12.99 -5.43
N TYR A 171 12.20 -12.92 -4.42
CA TYR A 171 10.92 -13.60 -4.40
C TYR A 171 9.97 -13.06 -5.49
N THR A 172 9.88 -11.73 -5.68
CA THR A 172 9.07 -11.10 -6.73
C THR A 172 9.56 -11.48 -8.13
N LEU A 173 10.89 -11.51 -8.34
CA LEU A 173 11.49 -11.91 -9.64
C LEU A 173 11.10 -13.32 -10.06
N LEU A 174 10.97 -14.24 -9.09
CA LEU A 174 10.70 -15.65 -9.35
C LEU A 174 9.21 -15.94 -9.45
N GLY A 175 8.37 -15.23 -8.67
CA GLY A 175 6.99 -15.62 -8.44
C GLY A 175 5.96 -14.97 -9.38
N GLY A 176 6.05 -13.69 -9.66
CA GLY A 176 4.98 -12.93 -10.32
C GLY A 176 3.68 -12.88 -9.51
N LEU A 177 2.62 -12.29 -10.06
CA LEU A 177 1.35 -12.06 -9.34
C LEU A 177 0.66 -13.34 -8.86
N LYS A 178 0.82 -14.47 -9.58
CA LYS A 178 0.24 -15.75 -9.16
C LYS A 178 0.83 -16.24 -7.84
N ALA A 179 2.15 -16.13 -7.69
CA ALA A 179 2.83 -16.48 -6.44
C ALA A 179 2.46 -15.49 -5.33
N VAL A 180 2.44 -14.18 -5.62
CA VAL A 180 2.02 -13.14 -4.69
C VAL A 180 0.64 -13.45 -4.10
N ILE A 181 -0.37 -13.73 -4.92
CA ILE A 181 -1.72 -14.04 -4.46
C ILE A 181 -1.78 -15.30 -3.60
N ALA A 182 -0.98 -16.32 -3.91
CA ALA A 182 -0.95 -17.56 -3.13
C ALA A 182 -0.23 -17.37 -1.79
N THR A 183 0.86 -16.60 -1.77
CA THR A 183 1.56 -16.25 -0.53
C THR A 183 0.74 -15.34 0.35
N ASP A 184 0.02 -14.36 -0.23
CA ASP A 184 -0.92 -13.49 0.48
C ASP A 184 -1.96 -14.29 1.27
N PHE A 185 -2.43 -15.42 0.74
CA PHE A 185 -3.36 -16.29 1.45
C PHE A 185 -2.75 -16.85 2.74
N VAL A 186 -1.51 -17.34 2.69
CA VAL A 186 -0.79 -17.86 3.87
C VAL A 186 -0.46 -16.73 4.84
N GLN A 187 0.06 -15.62 4.31
CA GLN A 187 0.43 -14.44 5.09
C GLN A 187 -0.78 -13.83 5.79
N SER A 188 -1.95 -13.79 5.16
CA SER A 188 -3.17 -13.29 5.79
C SER A 188 -3.55 -14.06 7.05
N ILE A 189 -3.38 -15.37 7.05
CA ILE A 189 -3.64 -16.22 8.21
C ILE A 189 -2.63 -15.92 9.32
N LEU A 190 -1.33 -15.84 8.97
CA LEU A 190 -0.27 -15.53 9.94
C LEU A 190 -0.49 -14.16 10.58
N ILE A 191 -0.80 -13.14 9.77
CA ILE A 191 -1.00 -11.76 10.23
C ILE A 191 -2.23 -11.67 11.14
N LEU A 192 -3.38 -12.18 10.69
CA LEU A 192 -4.63 -12.10 11.49
C LEU A 192 -4.48 -12.84 12.82
N THR A 193 -3.94 -14.06 12.78
CA THR A 193 -3.69 -14.85 13.99
C THR A 193 -2.74 -14.10 14.93
N GLY A 194 -1.67 -13.53 14.37
CA GLY A 194 -0.67 -12.80 15.12
C GLY A 194 -1.20 -11.55 15.79
N VAL A 195 -1.94 -10.73 15.06
CA VAL A 195 -2.55 -9.51 15.62
C VAL A 195 -3.53 -9.85 16.75
N VAL A 196 -4.36 -10.90 16.59
CA VAL A 196 -5.28 -11.36 17.63
C VAL A 196 -4.55 -11.84 18.88
N ILE A 197 -3.48 -12.64 18.72
CA ILE A 197 -2.69 -13.15 19.86
C ILE A 197 -2.02 -11.99 20.61
N ILE A 198 -1.37 -11.06 19.90
CA ILE A 198 -0.71 -9.90 20.53
C ILE A 198 -1.72 -9.04 21.29
N ALA A 199 -2.91 -8.79 20.69
CA ALA A 199 -3.97 -8.02 21.32
C ALA A 199 -4.49 -8.71 22.57
N TRP A 200 -4.72 -10.02 22.50
CA TRP A 200 -5.17 -10.80 23.65
C TRP A 200 -4.16 -10.76 24.79
N VAL A 201 -2.89 -11.00 24.51
CA VAL A 201 -1.83 -10.93 25.54
C VAL A 201 -1.72 -9.51 26.13
N CYS A 202 -1.87 -8.47 25.31
CA CYS A 202 -1.87 -7.08 25.78
C CYS A 202 -3.02 -6.83 26.78
N ILE A 203 -4.23 -7.28 26.46
CA ILE A 203 -5.41 -7.13 27.31
C ILE A 203 -5.30 -7.98 28.59
N ASP A 204 -4.79 -9.19 28.49
CA ASP A 204 -4.61 -10.10 29.63
C ASP A 204 -3.52 -9.62 30.59
N THR A 205 -2.38 -9.11 30.05
CA THR A 205 -1.22 -8.72 30.86
C THR A 205 -1.35 -7.31 31.44
N VAL A 206 -1.81 -6.34 30.65
CA VAL A 206 -1.89 -4.92 31.04
C VAL A 206 -3.30 -4.56 31.48
N GLY A 207 -4.30 -4.96 30.68
CA GLY A 207 -5.69 -4.63 30.91
C GLY A 207 -6.11 -3.30 30.29
N ILE A 208 -7.36 -3.27 29.77
CA ILE A 208 -7.91 -2.06 29.12
C ILE A 208 -8.03 -0.90 30.11
N GLY A 209 -8.41 -1.20 31.37
CA GLY A 209 -8.54 -0.19 32.43
C GLY A 209 -7.21 0.48 32.77
N GLU A 210 -6.13 -0.29 32.90
CA GLU A 210 -4.78 0.22 33.19
C GLU A 210 -4.26 1.06 32.03
N ILE A 211 -4.47 0.62 30.77
CA ILE A 211 -4.09 1.41 29.61
C ILE A 211 -4.83 2.75 29.60
N HIS A 212 -6.15 2.73 29.82
CA HIS A 212 -6.95 3.95 29.88
C HIS A 212 -6.51 4.88 31.00
N GLN A 213 -6.27 4.34 32.20
CA GLN A 213 -5.81 5.11 33.37
C GLN A 213 -4.45 5.78 33.07
N SER A 214 -3.48 5.00 32.59
CA SER A 214 -2.14 5.51 32.27
C SER A 214 -2.19 6.61 31.19
N VAL A 215 -3.01 6.43 30.14
CA VAL A 215 -3.18 7.47 29.12
C VAL A 215 -3.83 8.70 29.71
N SER A 216 -4.85 8.55 30.59
CA SER A 216 -5.54 9.65 31.23
C SER A 216 -4.61 10.47 32.16
N ASP A 217 -3.71 9.78 32.86
CA ASP A 217 -2.83 10.41 33.85
C ASP A 217 -1.61 11.07 33.20
N PHE A 218 -1.05 10.48 32.14
CA PHE A 218 0.22 10.95 31.55
C PHE A 218 0.07 11.67 30.22
N GLN A 219 -0.95 11.35 29.39
CA GLN A 219 -1.17 11.94 28.07
C GLN A 219 -2.67 12.06 27.75
N PRO A 220 -3.44 12.84 28.55
CA PRO A 220 -4.91 12.90 28.40
C PRO A 220 -5.36 13.44 27.06
N GLU A 221 -4.52 14.19 26.33
CA GLU A 221 -4.80 14.68 24.99
C GLU A 221 -5.01 13.56 23.96
N LEU A 222 -4.44 12.38 24.17
CA LEU A 222 -4.63 11.22 23.29
C LEU A 222 -6.06 10.63 23.36
N LEU A 223 -6.82 10.97 24.42
CA LEU A 223 -8.22 10.62 24.59
C LEU A 223 -9.16 11.74 24.13
N ASN A 224 -8.63 12.89 23.72
CA ASN A 224 -9.42 14.04 23.32
C ASN A 224 -10.04 13.83 21.93
N VAL A 225 -11.31 13.44 21.87
CA VAL A 225 -12.08 13.25 20.65
C VAL A 225 -12.35 14.54 19.86
N ALA A 226 -12.16 15.70 20.45
CA ALA A 226 -12.36 17.02 19.83
C ALA A 226 -11.06 17.65 19.32
N PHE A 227 -9.94 16.92 19.29
CA PHE A 227 -8.66 17.44 18.82
C PHE A 227 -8.68 17.73 17.31
N PRO A 228 -8.61 19.01 16.87
CA PRO A 228 -8.89 19.37 15.47
C PRO A 228 -7.93 18.75 14.45
N ALA A 229 -6.63 18.68 14.77
CA ALA A 229 -5.65 18.06 13.86
C ALA A 229 -5.90 16.57 13.66
N ALA A 230 -6.36 15.87 14.69
CA ALA A 230 -6.69 14.46 14.59
C ALA A 230 -7.98 14.21 13.78
N ILE A 231 -8.99 15.08 13.91
CA ILE A 231 -10.19 15.06 13.08
C ILE A 231 -9.82 15.34 11.62
N MET A 232 -8.97 16.31 11.38
CA MET A 232 -8.48 16.60 10.02
C MET A 232 -7.70 15.42 9.44
N PHE A 233 -6.87 14.76 10.26
CA PHE A 233 -6.17 13.53 9.87
C PHE A 233 -7.14 12.41 9.47
N LEU A 234 -8.26 12.22 10.19
CA LEU A 234 -9.29 11.25 9.83
C LEU A 234 -9.78 11.45 8.39
N PHE A 235 -10.20 12.69 8.05
CA PHE A 235 -10.68 13.00 6.71
C PHE A 235 -9.55 12.90 5.67
N ASN A 236 -8.35 13.40 6.00
CA ASN A 236 -7.19 13.28 5.12
C ASN A 236 -6.91 11.81 4.76
N ASN A 237 -7.01 10.91 5.74
CA ASN A 237 -6.70 9.50 5.53
C ASN A 237 -7.80 8.74 4.78
N ILE A 238 -9.06 9.17 4.87
CA ILE A 238 -10.13 8.68 3.98
C ILE A 238 -9.76 8.96 2.52
N PHE A 239 -9.41 10.19 2.17
CA PHE A 239 -9.06 10.56 0.80
C PHE A 239 -7.72 9.97 0.35
N PHE A 240 -6.76 9.82 1.28
CA PHE A 240 -5.54 9.07 1.01
C PHE A 240 -5.85 7.63 0.60
N GLY A 241 -6.62 6.89 1.40
CA GLY A 241 -6.95 5.49 1.12
C GLY A 241 -7.76 5.31 -0.17
N ILE A 242 -8.73 6.20 -0.43
CA ILE A 242 -9.48 6.21 -1.70
C ILE A 242 -8.54 6.45 -2.87
N GLY A 243 -7.69 7.46 -2.80
CA GLY A 243 -6.77 7.84 -3.88
C GLY A 243 -5.75 6.73 -4.17
N GLU A 244 -5.19 6.14 -3.12
CA GLU A 244 -4.24 5.05 -3.22
C GLU A 244 -4.86 3.84 -3.94
N ILE A 245 -6.01 3.39 -3.49
CA ILE A 245 -6.69 2.23 -4.08
C ILE A 245 -7.14 2.51 -5.53
N PHE A 246 -7.67 3.69 -5.79
CA PHE A 246 -8.23 3.99 -7.11
C PHE A 246 -7.17 4.13 -8.20
N HIS A 247 -6.00 4.71 -7.88
CA HIS A 247 -4.97 4.94 -8.88
C HIS A 247 -3.97 3.79 -9.02
N SER A 248 -3.67 3.08 -7.94
CA SER A 248 -2.55 2.14 -7.90
C SER A 248 -2.80 0.90 -8.76
N ASN A 249 -1.84 0.59 -9.63
CA ASN A 249 -1.89 -0.59 -10.48
C ASN A 249 -1.95 -1.91 -9.71
N VAL A 250 -1.59 -1.92 -8.43
CA VAL A 250 -1.75 -3.07 -7.52
C VAL A 250 -3.19 -3.57 -7.51
N TRP A 251 -4.15 -2.65 -7.45
CA TRP A 251 -5.59 -2.97 -7.38
C TRP A 251 -6.20 -3.23 -8.75
N TRP A 252 -5.75 -2.50 -9.77
CA TRP A 252 -6.19 -2.71 -11.16
C TRP A 252 -5.75 -4.07 -11.69
N SER A 253 -4.50 -4.47 -11.48
CA SER A 253 -4.03 -5.81 -11.88
C SER A 253 -4.84 -6.91 -11.21
N ARG A 254 -5.21 -6.75 -9.93
CA ARG A 254 -6.11 -7.68 -9.24
C ARG A 254 -7.52 -7.66 -9.80
N ALA A 255 -8.08 -6.50 -10.13
CA ALA A 255 -9.39 -6.40 -10.78
C ALA A 255 -9.40 -7.14 -12.14
N PHE A 256 -8.31 -7.07 -12.91
CA PHE A 256 -8.15 -7.82 -14.15
C PHE A 256 -7.87 -9.32 -13.92
N ALA A 257 -7.14 -9.69 -12.86
CA ALA A 257 -6.77 -11.06 -12.52
C ALA A 257 -7.95 -11.89 -11.99
N PHE A 258 -8.92 -11.28 -11.33
CA PHE A 258 -10.03 -11.97 -10.70
C PHE A 258 -11.04 -12.49 -11.72
N LYS A 259 -11.66 -13.66 -11.45
CA LYS A 259 -12.80 -14.17 -12.22
C LYS A 259 -13.92 -13.15 -12.29
N THR A 260 -14.66 -13.16 -13.40
CA THR A 260 -15.84 -12.29 -13.58
C THR A 260 -16.82 -12.49 -12.43
N GLY A 261 -17.30 -11.37 -11.85
CA GLY A 261 -18.22 -11.36 -10.72
C GLY A 261 -17.59 -11.53 -9.32
N VAL A 262 -16.31 -11.90 -9.24
CA VAL A 262 -15.60 -12.08 -7.96
C VAL A 262 -15.16 -10.76 -7.37
N GLY A 263 -14.64 -9.84 -8.18
CA GLY A 263 -13.94 -8.63 -7.72
C GLY A 263 -14.76 -7.78 -6.74
N LYS A 264 -16.03 -7.49 -7.06
CA LYS A 264 -16.89 -6.67 -6.18
C LYS A 264 -16.97 -7.23 -4.76
N ARG A 265 -17.24 -8.54 -4.62
CA ARG A 265 -17.37 -9.18 -3.30
C ARG A 265 -16.02 -9.30 -2.59
N ALA A 266 -14.96 -9.59 -3.32
CA ALA A 266 -13.62 -9.75 -2.78
C ALA A 266 -13.07 -8.43 -2.21
N PHE A 267 -13.18 -7.32 -2.94
CA PHE A 267 -12.73 -6.01 -2.45
C PHE A 267 -13.58 -5.49 -1.28
N LEU A 268 -14.90 -5.70 -1.32
CA LEU A 268 -15.77 -5.29 -0.21
C LEU A 268 -15.41 -6.06 1.08
N LEU A 269 -15.31 -7.39 1.00
CA LEU A 269 -14.98 -8.22 2.15
C LEU A 269 -13.53 -7.99 2.60
N GLY A 270 -12.58 -7.82 1.67
CA GLY A 270 -11.20 -7.47 1.98
C GLY A 270 -11.09 -6.17 2.77
N GLY A 271 -11.83 -5.13 2.38
CA GLY A 271 -11.90 -3.87 3.11
C GLY A 271 -12.52 -4.00 4.51
N LEU A 272 -13.61 -4.76 4.63
CA LEU A 272 -14.25 -5.03 5.93
C LEU A 272 -13.35 -5.80 6.90
N LEU A 273 -12.62 -6.80 6.40
CA LEU A 273 -11.67 -7.58 7.21
C LEU A 273 -10.42 -6.77 7.59
N TRP A 274 -10.01 -5.82 6.75
CA TRP A 274 -8.87 -4.96 7.03
C TRP A 274 -9.17 -3.89 8.09
N LEU A 275 -10.40 -3.35 8.11
CA LEU A 275 -10.81 -2.20 8.93
C LEU A 275 -10.46 -2.32 10.43
N PRO A 276 -10.65 -3.46 11.12
CA PRO A 276 -10.33 -3.55 12.56
C PRO A 276 -8.83 -3.63 12.85
N ILE A 277 -7.98 -3.98 11.88
CA ILE A 277 -6.57 -4.28 12.13
C ILE A 277 -5.78 -3.05 12.60
N PRO A 278 -5.87 -1.86 11.95
CA PRO A 278 -5.20 -0.67 12.45
C PRO A 278 -5.70 -0.23 13.83
N ILE A 279 -6.97 -0.45 14.13
CA ILE A 279 -7.56 -0.13 15.45
C ILE A 279 -6.89 -1.00 16.52
N VAL A 280 -6.81 -2.31 16.28
CA VAL A 280 -6.21 -3.26 17.22
C VAL A 280 -4.72 -3.01 17.39
N THR A 281 -3.97 -2.83 16.31
CA THR A 281 -2.53 -2.56 16.39
C THR A 281 -2.22 -1.21 17.03
N GLY A 282 -3.05 -0.19 16.76
CA GLY A 282 -2.95 1.11 17.41
C GLY A 282 -3.29 1.06 18.90
N PHE A 283 -4.32 0.31 19.29
CA PHE A 283 -4.66 0.08 20.70
C PHE A 283 -3.50 -0.55 21.49
N ILE A 284 -2.83 -1.57 20.91
CA ILE A 284 -1.66 -2.19 21.51
C ILE A 284 -0.56 -1.15 21.78
N ALA A 285 -0.35 -0.19 20.89
CA ALA A 285 0.66 0.86 21.05
C ALA A 285 0.40 1.80 22.23
N LEU A 286 -0.86 2.02 22.62
CA LEU A 286 -1.21 2.84 23.78
C LEU A 286 -0.73 2.20 25.10
N ALA A 287 -0.54 0.88 25.15
CA ALA A 287 0.05 0.20 26.27
C ALA A 287 1.52 0.58 26.53
N ALA A 288 2.19 1.25 25.57
CA ALA A 288 3.54 1.76 25.77
C ALA A 288 3.65 2.65 27.01
N ILE A 289 2.62 3.47 27.28
CA ILE A 289 2.57 4.38 28.42
C ILE A 289 2.55 3.59 29.73
N SER A 290 1.65 2.61 29.88
CA SER A 290 1.55 1.73 31.05
C SER A 290 2.82 0.90 31.28
N LEU A 291 3.49 0.49 30.19
CA LEU A 291 4.71 -0.30 30.24
C LEU A 291 5.98 0.53 30.42
N GLY A 292 5.88 1.86 30.51
CA GLY A 292 7.02 2.78 30.63
C GLY A 292 7.96 2.75 29.41
N ILE A 293 7.45 2.44 28.21
CA ILE A 293 8.22 2.35 26.98
C ILE A 293 8.33 3.73 26.34
N LEU A 294 9.56 4.25 26.24
CA LEU A 294 9.89 5.44 25.50
C LEU A 294 10.62 5.03 24.20
N PRO A 295 9.95 4.94 23.06
CA PRO A 295 10.57 4.48 21.83
C PRO A 295 11.56 5.55 21.31
N PRO A 296 12.74 5.12 20.75
CA PRO A 296 13.70 6.05 20.14
C PRO A 296 13.11 6.83 18.95
N SER A 297 12.13 6.24 18.28
CA SER A 297 11.32 6.85 17.23
C SER A 297 9.90 6.31 17.35
N ALA A 298 8.89 7.14 17.06
CA ALA A 298 7.49 6.76 17.24
C ALA A 298 7.07 5.54 16.39
N ASP A 299 7.70 5.32 15.24
CA ASP A 299 7.47 4.17 14.37
C ASP A 299 8.00 2.83 14.92
N MET A 300 8.78 2.86 16.00
CA MET A 300 9.25 1.65 16.72
C MET A 300 8.31 1.18 17.83
N VAL A 301 7.29 1.96 18.19
CA VAL A 301 6.45 1.67 19.36
C VAL A 301 5.74 0.31 19.27
N GLY A 302 5.15 -0.03 18.12
CA GLY A 302 4.42 -1.28 17.95
C GLY A 302 5.27 -2.54 18.21
N PRO A 303 6.40 -2.73 17.50
CA PRO A 303 7.31 -3.84 17.77
C PRO A 303 7.85 -3.89 19.19
N LEU A 304 8.19 -2.74 19.79
CA LEU A 304 8.72 -2.68 21.14
C LEU A 304 7.71 -3.10 22.21
N VAL A 305 6.46 -2.64 22.10
CA VAL A 305 5.38 -3.05 23.00
C VAL A 305 5.12 -4.55 22.87
N ALA A 306 4.97 -5.04 21.65
CA ALA A 306 4.70 -6.45 21.41
C ALA A 306 5.87 -7.35 21.89
N ALA A 307 7.12 -6.96 21.67
CA ALA A 307 8.29 -7.67 22.18
C ALA A 307 8.37 -7.64 23.71
N LYS A 308 8.03 -6.51 24.34
CA LYS A 308 7.99 -6.40 25.81
C LYS A 308 6.95 -7.31 26.44
N LEU A 309 5.78 -7.45 25.82
CA LEU A 309 4.68 -8.29 26.29
C LEU A 309 4.98 -9.79 26.13
N LEU A 310 5.65 -10.17 25.05
CA LEU A 310 5.79 -11.57 24.66
C LEU A 310 7.21 -12.14 24.92
N GLY A 311 8.19 -11.30 25.28
CA GLY A 311 9.59 -11.69 25.48
C GLY A 311 10.29 -12.16 24.20
N SER A 312 11.38 -12.91 24.31
CA SER A 312 12.22 -13.30 23.17
C SER A 312 11.50 -14.19 22.14
N ILE A 313 10.66 -15.13 22.58
CA ILE A 313 9.83 -15.94 21.68
C ILE A 313 8.81 -15.05 20.97
N GLY A 314 8.26 -14.08 21.68
CA GLY A 314 7.36 -13.09 21.12
C GLY A 314 8.02 -12.19 20.11
N ALA A 315 9.29 -11.83 20.28
CA ALA A 315 10.03 -11.06 19.29
C ALA A 315 10.15 -11.81 17.95
N VAL A 316 10.40 -13.14 17.99
CA VAL A 316 10.34 -13.99 16.78
C VAL A 316 8.96 -13.95 16.13
N PHE A 317 7.92 -14.06 16.95
CA PHE A 317 6.53 -14.04 16.47
C PHE A 317 6.16 -12.69 15.84
N VAL A 318 6.52 -11.59 16.49
CA VAL A 318 6.32 -10.22 15.96
C VAL A 318 7.07 -10.05 14.65
N PHE A 319 8.32 -10.54 14.56
CA PHE A 319 9.08 -10.53 13.32
C PHE A 319 8.32 -11.25 12.20
N VAL A 320 7.83 -12.47 12.43
CA VAL A 320 7.10 -13.26 11.43
C VAL A 320 5.84 -12.54 10.95
N VAL A 321 5.07 -11.94 11.86
CA VAL A 321 3.82 -11.21 11.53
C VAL A 321 4.13 -9.97 10.71
N VAL A 322 5.04 -9.11 11.18
CA VAL A 322 5.35 -7.83 10.51
C VAL A 322 6.10 -8.05 9.20
N PHE A 323 7.02 -9.03 9.16
CA PHE A 323 7.69 -9.39 7.91
C PHE A 323 6.71 -9.96 6.87
N SER A 324 5.76 -10.80 7.28
CA SER A 324 4.71 -11.31 6.38
C SER A 324 3.87 -10.17 5.79
N ALA A 325 3.48 -9.20 6.63
CA ALA A 325 2.76 -8.01 6.19
C ALA A 325 3.59 -7.13 5.23
N LEU A 326 4.90 -6.99 5.51
CA LEU A 326 5.82 -6.25 4.65
C LEU A 326 6.01 -6.94 3.30
N ALA A 327 6.28 -8.25 3.31
CA ALA A 327 6.57 -9.01 2.10
C ALA A 327 5.37 -9.01 1.14
N SER A 328 4.15 -9.28 1.66
CA SER A 328 2.89 -9.25 0.90
C SER A 328 2.63 -7.92 0.16
N SER A 329 3.08 -6.82 0.73
CA SER A 329 2.87 -5.50 0.13
C SER A 329 4.00 -5.12 -0.82
N MET A 330 5.24 -5.40 -0.44
CA MET A 330 6.41 -5.04 -1.23
C MET A 330 6.47 -5.79 -2.56
N ASP A 331 6.21 -7.09 -2.55
CA ASP A 331 6.18 -7.90 -3.76
C ASP A 331 5.03 -7.48 -4.70
N SER A 332 3.85 -7.22 -4.13
CA SER A 332 2.69 -6.72 -4.86
C SER A 332 2.98 -5.38 -5.54
N LEU A 333 3.64 -4.47 -4.83
CA LEU A 333 3.97 -3.15 -5.35
C LEU A 333 5.09 -3.20 -6.38
N LEU A 334 6.14 -4.01 -6.14
CA LEU A 334 7.22 -4.25 -7.11
C LEU A 334 6.66 -4.84 -8.41
N ALA A 335 5.84 -5.90 -8.32
CA ALA A 335 5.22 -6.53 -9.48
C ALA A 335 4.33 -5.53 -10.24
N ALA A 336 3.35 -4.92 -9.58
CA ALA A 336 2.40 -4.02 -10.24
C ALA A 336 3.04 -2.75 -10.81
N THR A 337 4.08 -2.21 -10.16
CA THR A 337 4.81 -1.05 -10.67
C THR A 337 5.70 -1.44 -11.85
N SER A 338 6.32 -2.63 -11.79
CA SER A 338 7.10 -3.12 -12.92
C SER A 338 6.23 -3.39 -14.14
N ASP A 339 5.02 -3.89 -13.95
CA ASP A 339 4.06 -4.11 -15.04
C ASP A 339 3.61 -2.78 -15.65
N LEU A 340 3.31 -1.78 -14.83
CA LEU A 340 2.95 -0.44 -15.29
C LEU A 340 4.10 0.18 -16.11
N ILE A 341 5.34 0.15 -15.60
CA ILE A 341 6.52 0.68 -16.31
C ILE A 341 6.79 -0.13 -17.60
N THR A 342 6.62 -1.44 -17.57
CA THR A 342 6.89 -2.30 -18.73
C THR A 342 5.84 -2.13 -19.82
N GLN A 343 4.55 -2.14 -19.48
CA GLN A 343 3.47 -2.03 -20.47
C GLN A 343 3.31 -0.59 -20.97
N ASP A 344 3.24 0.37 -20.07
CA ASP A 344 2.99 1.76 -20.42
C ASP A 344 4.26 2.52 -20.80
N GLY A 345 5.39 2.22 -20.19
CA GLY A 345 6.69 2.84 -20.53
C GLY A 345 7.39 2.09 -21.66
N TYR A 346 7.93 0.90 -21.35
CA TYR A 346 8.81 0.20 -22.30
C TYR A 346 8.10 -0.20 -23.59
N LYS A 347 6.97 -0.91 -23.52
CA LYS A 347 6.24 -1.38 -24.70
C LYS A 347 5.74 -0.23 -25.56
N ARG A 348 5.18 0.82 -24.96
CA ARG A 348 4.56 1.92 -25.73
C ARG A 348 5.57 2.93 -26.28
N LEU A 349 6.65 3.23 -25.53
CA LEU A 349 7.58 4.30 -25.88
C LEU A 349 8.88 3.79 -26.52
N ILE A 350 9.32 2.57 -26.19
CA ILE A 350 10.64 2.06 -26.58
C ILE A 350 10.50 0.94 -27.62
N ASN A 351 9.67 -0.09 -27.34
CA ASN A 351 9.52 -1.24 -28.23
C ASN A 351 8.04 -1.65 -28.40
N PRO A 352 7.28 -0.98 -29.28
CA PRO A 352 5.87 -1.30 -29.51
C PRO A 352 5.60 -2.71 -30.04
N LYS A 353 6.61 -3.34 -30.64
CA LYS A 353 6.52 -4.70 -31.21
C LYS A 353 7.07 -5.79 -30.28
N ALA A 354 7.34 -5.46 -29.00
CA ALA A 354 7.87 -6.41 -28.04
C ALA A 354 6.90 -7.58 -27.85
N ASP A 355 7.42 -8.80 -28.01
CA ASP A 355 6.69 -10.03 -27.71
C ASP A 355 6.63 -10.29 -26.19
N SER A 356 5.86 -11.29 -25.81
CA SER A 356 5.62 -11.66 -24.40
C SER A 356 6.92 -11.97 -23.65
N ASP A 357 7.88 -12.65 -24.28
CA ASP A 357 9.16 -13.02 -23.67
C ASP A 357 10.04 -11.78 -23.41
N THR A 358 10.09 -10.87 -24.39
CA THR A 358 10.81 -9.59 -24.25
C THR A 358 10.19 -8.74 -23.12
N LEU A 359 8.86 -8.67 -23.03
CA LEU A 359 8.17 -7.94 -21.96
C LEU A 359 8.41 -8.58 -20.60
N LEU A 360 8.41 -9.90 -20.49
CA LEU A 360 8.73 -10.59 -19.25
C LEU A 360 10.16 -10.31 -18.78
N LYS A 361 11.13 -10.32 -19.70
CA LYS A 361 12.53 -9.96 -19.39
C LYS A 361 12.65 -8.48 -18.99
N ALA A 362 11.91 -7.59 -19.64
CA ALA A 362 11.88 -6.17 -19.31
C ALA A 362 11.28 -5.96 -17.91
N SER A 363 10.14 -6.59 -17.57
CA SER A 363 9.52 -6.52 -16.26
C SER A 363 10.48 -6.95 -15.15
N LYS A 364 11.17 -8.08 -15.32
CA LYS A 364 12.18 -8.54 -14.36
C LYS A 364 13.32 -7.55 -14.15
N ARG A 365 13.81 -6.91 -15.22
CA ARG A 365 14.85 -5.87 -15.11
C ARG A 365 14.33 -4.63 -14.38
N VAL A 366 13.08 -4.24 -14.61
CA VAL A 366 12.44 -3.13 -13.89
C VAL A 366 12.32 -3.45 -12.41
N VAL A 367 11.94 -4.68 -12.03
CA VAL A 367 11.90 -5.10 -10.60
C VAL A 367 13.27 -4.92 -9.93
N ILE A 368 14.36 -5.34 -10.59
CA ILE A 368 15.73 -5.16 -10.07
C ILE A 368 16.04 -3.66 -9.93
N GLY A 369 15.75 -2.86 -10.96
CA GLY A 369 15.99 -1.42 -10.95
C GLY A 369 15.22 -0.71 -9.84
N LEU A 370 13.95 -1.05 -9.64
CA LEU A 370 13.13 -0.55 -8.53
C LEU A 370 13.72 -0.94 -7.18
N GLY A 371 14.14 -2.19 -7.02
CA GLY A 371 14.77 -2.67 -5.79
C GLY A 371 16.06 -1.91 -5.44
N VAL A 372 16.96 -1.72 -6.42
CA VAL A 372 18.20 -0.97 -6.23
C VAL A 372 17.91 0.50 -5.90
N LEU A 373 17.00 1.14 -6.63
CA LEU A 373 16.62 2.53 -6.37
C LEU A 373 15.99 2.69 -4.99
N THR A 374 15.11 1.76 -4.61
CA THR A 374 14.52 1.73 -3.25
C THR A 374 15.61 1.60 -2.19
N TRP A 375 16.57 0.70 -2.38
CA TRP A 375 17.68 0.52 -1.45
C TRP A 375 18.48 1.81 -1.26
N LEU A 376 18.84 2.48 -2.34
CA LEU A 376 19.58 3.76 -2.30
C LEU A 376 18.80 4.84 -1.55
N LEU A 377 17.48 4.94 -1.79
CA LEU A 377 16.63 5.94 -1.16
C LEU A 377 16.33 5.63 0.33
N CYS A 378 16.44 4.38 0.75
CA CYS A 378 16.28 4.00 2.16
C CYS A 378 17.53 4.29 3.02
N LEU A 379 18.72 4.44 2.43
CA LEU A 379 19.96 4.62 3.17
C LEU A 379 19.95 5.80 4.15
N PRO A 380 19.45 7.00 3.78
CA PRO A 380 19.52 8.18 4.66
C PRO A 380 18.45 8.22 5.77
N LYS A 381 17.41 7.37 5.75
CA LYS A 381 16.28 7.40 6.72
C LYS A 381 15.77 8.83 7.00
N VAL A 382 15.34 9.53 5.95
CA VAL A 382 15.06 10.98 5.98
C VAL A 382 13.78 11.39 6.72
N ALA A 383 12.85 10.47 7.01
CA ALA A 383 11.56 10.77 7.64
C ALA A 383 11.04 9.56 8.43
N THR A 384 10.00 9.78 9.25
CA THR A 384 9.21 8.67 9.82
C THR A 384 8.32 8.03 8.74
N LEU A 385 7.93 6.78 8.97
CA LEU A 385 7.06 6.05 8.04
C LEU A 385 5.74 6.79 7.78
N GLY A 386 5.12 7.33 8.85
CA GLY A 386 3.87 8.07 8.73
C GLY A 386 3.99 9.36 7.93
N ALA A 387 5.08 10.12 8.09
CA ALA A 387 5.31 11.33 7.30
C ALA A 387 5.51 11.01 5.82
N LEU A 388 6.31 9.98 5.50
CA LEU A 388 6.57 9.56 4.13
C LEU A 388 5.30 9.09 3.42
N LEU A 389 4.46 8.30 4.10
CA LEU A 389 3.18 7.86 3.53
C LEU A 389 2.25 9.03 3.22
N ASN A 390 2.08 9.94 4.19
CA ASN A 390 1.18 11.08 3.99
C ASN A 390 1.68 12.06 2.92
N PHE A 391 3.00 12.13 2.68
CA PHE A 391 3.56 12.85 1.54
C PHE A 391 3.04 12.31 0.21
N THR A 392 2.96 10.99 0.07
CA THR A 392 2.41 10.37 -1.16
C THR A 392 0.92 10.62 -1.33
N GLY A 393 0.19 10.97 -0.28
CA GLY A 393 -1.23 11.28 -0.31
C GLY A 393 -1.60 12.43 -1.25
N ALA A 394 -0.74 13.44 -1.37
CA ALA A 394 -0.94 14.54 -2.31
C ALA A 394 -1.01 14.09 -3.77
N PHE A 395 -0.22 13.09 -4.13
CA PHE A 395 -0.19 12.54 -5.49
C PHE A 395 -1.45 11.72 -5.78
N VAL A 396 -1.76 10.76 -4.92
CA VAL A 396 -2.83 9.79 -5.18
C VAL A 396 -4.23 10.39 -5.10
N ALA A 397 -4.45 11.30 -4.17
CA ALA A 397 -5.75 11.92 -3.98
C ALA A 397 -6.15 12.86 -5.14
N SER A 398 -5.18 13.41 -5.86
CA SER A 398 -5.41 14.20 -7.07
C SER A 398 -6.00 13.38 -8.23
N ALA A 399 -5.76 12.07 -8.25
CA ALA A 399 -6.23 11.17 -9.31
C ALA A 399 -7.66 10.63 -9.05
N ILE A 400 -8.24 10.81 -7.86
CA ILE A 400 -9.56 10.25 -7.50
C ILE A 400 -10.61 10.63 -8.52
N TRP A 401 -10.84 11.92 -8.73
CA TRP A 401 -11.95 12.39 -9.57
C TRP A 401 -11.75 12.15 -11.07
N PRO A 402 -10.56 12.33 -11.66
CA PRO A 402 -10.29 11.87 -13.01
C PRO A 402 -10.65 10.39 -13.22
N ILE A 403 -10.33 9.51 -12.28
CA ILE A 403 -10.67 8.09 -12.38
C ILE A 403 -12.17 7.86 -12.23
N VAL A 404 -12.81 8.46 -11.21
CA VAL A 404 -14.26 8.31 -10.99
C VAL A 404 -15.06 8.84 -12.18
N PHE A 405 -14.81 10.07 -12.61
CA PHE A 405 -15.50 10.61 -13.78
C PHE A 405 -15.15 9.85 -15.07
N GLY A 406 -13.90 9.34 -15.16
CA GLY A 406 -13.51 8.49 -16.28
C GLY A 406 -14.31 7.21 -16.38
N LEU A 407 -14.67 6.60 -15.27
CA LEU A 407 -15.45 5.35 -15.24
C LEU A 407 -16.98 5.56 -15.39
N TYR A 408 -17.51 6.68 -14.93
CA TYR A 408 -18.96 6.86 -14.80
C TYR A 408 -19.55 8.01 -15.60
N HIS A 409 -18.73 8.92 -16.14
CA HIS A 409 -19.19 10.10 -16.87
C HIS A 409 -18.41 10.29 -18.18
N GLN A 410 -19.14 10.56 -19.28
CA GLN A 410 -18.53 10.72 -20.61
C GLN A 410 -17.94 12.11 -20.87
N GLY A 411 -18.34 13.12 -20.08
CA GLY A 411 -18.12 14.54 -20.41
C GLY A 411 -16.76 15.10 -20.03
N LEU A 412 -16.00 14.46 -19.10
CA LEU A 412 -14.72 15.01 -18.69
C LEU A 412 -13.67 14.82 -19.79
N THR A 413 -13.03 15.92 -20.20
CA THR A 413 -11.99 15.92 -21.25
C THR A 413 -10.60 15.64 -20.66
N GLY A 414 -9.68 15.16 -21.51
CA GLY A 414 -8.30 14.86 -21.12
C GLY A 414 -7.54 16.09 -20.59
N ARG A 415 -7.81 17.29 -21.12
CA ARG A 415 -7.18 18.54 -20.65
C ARG A 415 -7.53 18.83 -19.19
N PHE A 416 -8.80 18.71 -18.83
CA PHE A 416 -9.24 18.93 -17.46
C PHE A 416 -8.84 17.81 -16.52
N ALA A 417 -8.80 16.56 -16.97
CA ALA A 417 -8.27 15.45 -16.20
C ALA A 417 -6.77 15.64 -15.88
N THR A 418 -5.98 16.09 -16.86
CA THR A 418 -4.56 16.42 -16.66
C THR A 418 -4.38 17.56 -15.68
N ALA A 419 -5.13 18.66 -15.87
CA ALA A 419 -5.08 19.83 -14.98
C ALA A 419 -5.52 19.48 -13.55
N ALA A 420 -6.55 18.66 -13.38
CA ALA A 420 -7.04 18.21 -12.08
C ALA A 420 -5.96 17.42 -11.32
N MET A 421 -5.28 16.49 -11.96
CA MET A 421 -4.18 15.75 -11.39
C MET A 421 -2.99 16.67 -11.04
N ALA A 422 -2.58 17.56 -11.96
CA ALA A 422 -1.45 18.45 -11.75
C ALA A 422 -1.71 19.46 -10.62
N LEU A 423 -2.80 20.22 -10.71
CA LEU A 423 -3.15 21.24 -9.72
C LEU A 423 -3.49 20.62 -8.36
N GLY A 424 -4.17 19.48 -8.34
CA GLY A 424 -4.43 18.73 -7.12
C GLY A 424 -3.13 18.32 -6.43
N THR A 425 -2.18 17.71 -7.15
CA THR A 425 -0.88 17.32 -6.60
C THR A 425 -0.10 18.53 -6.07
N ILE A 426 -0.02 19.62 -6.84
CA ILE A 426 0.69 20.84 -6.41
C ILE A 426 0.06 21.40 -5.13
N THR A 427 -1.28 21.53 -5.09
CA THR A 427 -2.00 22.05 -3.91
C THR A 427 -1.75 21.16 -2.69
N GLY A 428 -1.85 19.84 -2.85
CA GLY A 428 -1.57 18.91 -1.75
C GLY A 428 -0.15 19.00 -1.23
N LEU A 429 0.85 19.09 -2.11
CA LEU A 429 2.25 19.24 -1.72
C LEU A 429 2.52 20.57 -1.01
N VAL A 430 2.01 21.69 -1.55
CA VAL A 430 2.17 23.00 -0.91
C VAL A 430 1.60 22.98 0.49
N LEU A 431 0.37 22.48 0.67
CA LEU A 431 -0.28 22.45 1.98
C LEU A 431 0.33 21.40 2.92
N TYR A 432 0.93 20.34 2.41
CA TYR A 432 1.75 19.42 3.21
C TYR A 432 2.89 20.13 3.92
N PHE A 433 3.61 21.00 3.20
CA PHE A 433 4.76 21.73 3.77
C PHE A 433 4.36 22.97 4.59
N VAL A 434 3.24 23.64 4.25
CA VAL A 434 2.82 24.88 4.90
C VAL A 434 2.00 24.63 6.16
N ILE A 435 1.11 23.62 6.13
CA ILE A 435 0.19 23.31 7.24
C ILE A 435 0.60 22.02 7.96
N GLY A 436 0.89 20.97 7.19
CA GLY A 436 1.27 19.67 7.73
C GLY A 436 0.71 18.50 6.93
N PHE A 437 1.20 17.32 7.23
CA PHE A 437 0.87 16.09 6.49
C PHE A 437 -0.62 15.70 6.56
N TYR A 438 -1.34 16.14 7.58
CA TYR A 438 -2.74 15.80 7.84
C TYR A 438 -3.76 16.55 6.95
N VAL A 439 -3.31 17.37 6.00
CA VAL A 439 -4.17 18.08 5.03
C VAL A 439 -3.84 17.77 3.56
N ALA A 440 -2.77 17.03 3.29
CA ALA A 440 -2.22 16.86 1.95
C ALA A 440 -3.21 16.18 0.98
N ALA A 441 -3.78 15.04 1.38
CA ALA A 441 -4.68 14.28 0.53
C ALA A 441 -6.05 14.97 0.36
N ILE A 442 -6.60 15.53 1.43
CA ILE A 442 -7.89 16.22 1.36
C ILE A 442 -7.82 17.44 0.43
N SER A 443 -6.77 18.24 0.54
CA SER A 443 -6.61 19.42 -0.29
C SER A 443 -6.36 19.07 -1.77
N ALA A 444 -5.56 18.05 -2.03
CA ALA A 444 -5.35 17.52 -3.38
C ALA A 444 -6.66 17.03 -4.01
N CYS A 445 -7.46 16.28 -3.24
CA CYS A 445 -8.76 15.77 -3.67
C CYS A 445 -9.75 16.88 -3.99
N LEU A 446 -9.88 17.87 -3.10
CA LEU A 446 -10.83 18.99 -3.29
C LEU A 446 -10.44 19.87 -4.47
N MET A 447 -9.16 20.18 -4.66
CA MET A 447 -8.67 20.91 -5.83
C MET A 447 -8.96 20.13 -7.13
N SER A 448 -8.65 18.83 -7.14
CA SER A 448 -8.93 17.96 -8.28
C SER A 448 -10.43 17.93 -8.62
N LEU A 449 -11.31 17.83 -7.61
CA LEU A 449 -12.76 17.90 -7.78
C LEU A 449 -13.19 19.21 -8.45
N ALA A 450 -12.73 20.34 -7.91
CA ALA A 450 -13.08 21.65 -8.43
C ALA A 450 -12.72 21.79 -9.91
N VAL A 451 -11.51 21.36 -10.30
CA VAL A 451 -11.05 21.40 -11.69
C VAL A 451 -11.88 20.45 -12.58
N CYS A 452 -12.20 19.24 -12.12
CA CYS A 452 -13.05 18.32 -12.87
C CYS A 452 -14.46 18.89 -13.08
N LEU A 453 -15.07 19.48 -12.05
CA LEU A 453 -16.40 20.11 -12.16
C LEU A 453 -16.38 21.30 -13.11
N MET A 454 -15.35 22.16 -13.08
CA MET A 454 -15.16 23.21 -14.06
C MET A 454 -15.12 22.67 -15.49
N GLY A 455 -14.38 21.56 -15.69
CA GLY A 455 -14.31 20.91 -17.01
C GLY A 455 -15.65 20.40 -17.50
N LEU A 456 -16.43 19.79 -16.61
CA LEU A 456 -17.77 19.30 -16.94
C LEU A 456 -18.79 20.41 -17.22
N LEU A 457 -18.68 21.56 -16.55
CA LEU A 457 -19.61 22.69 -16.72
C LEU A 457 -19.26 23.53 -17.92
N PHE A 458 -17.98 23.85 -18.16
CA PHE A 458 -17.62 24.86 -19.18
C PHE A 458 -17.06 24.28 -20.47
N ALA A 459 -16.59 23.00 -20.47
CA ALA A 459 -16.02 22.38 -21.65
C ALA A 459 -16.31 20.86 -21.70
N PRO A 460 -17.62 20.47 -21.68
CA PRO A 460 -17.96 19.06 -21.69
C PRO A 460 -17.56 18.41 -23.02
N GLY A 461 -16.92 17.24 -22.93
CA GLY A 461 -16.63 16.40 -24.08
C GLY A 461 -17.71 15.33 -24.31
N LYS A 462 -17.40 14.43 -25.22
CA LYS A 462 -18.13 13.15 -25.40
C LYS A 462 -17.11 12.04 -25.55
N PHE A 463 -17.26 11.00 -24.76
CA PHE A 463 -16.42 9.80 -24.85
C PHE A 463 -17.29 8.58 -25.13
N ASP A 464 -16.91 7.80 -26.13
CA ASP A 464 -17.59 6.54 -26.42
C ASP A 464 -16.96 5.39 -25.65
N TRP A 465 -17.73 4.73 -24.78
CA TRP A 465 -17.30 3.56 -24.02
C TRP A 465 -16.88 2.37 -24.90
N GLN A 466 -17.31 2.32 -26.16
CA GLN A 466 -16.93 1.27 -27.10
C GLN A 466 -15.42 1.28 -27.38
N THR A 467 -14.78 2.45 -27.30
CA THR A 467 -13.33 2.63 -27.48
C THR A 467 -12.49 1.73 -26.55
N PHE A 468 -13.00 1.37 -25.38
CA PHE A 468 -12.31 0.45 -24.49
C PHE A 468 -12.27 -1.01 -24.99
N LYS A 469 -13.13 -1.38 -25.90
CA LYS A 469 -13.18 -2.74 -26.50
C LYS A 469 -12.28 -2.87 -27.71
N GLU A 470 -11.90 -1.76 -28.31
CA GLU A 470 -11.06 -1.66 -29.51
C GLU A 470 -9.79 -0.83 -29.21
N PRO A 471 -8.84 -1.35 -28.40
CA PRO A 471 -7.70 -0.57 -27.92
C PRO A 471 -6.75 -0.07 -29.02
N ASP A 472 -6.81 -0.62 -30.24
CA ASP A 472 -5.99 -0.19 -31.38
C ASP A 472 -6.48 1.08 -32.07
N ASN A 473 -7.68 1.57 -31.74
CA ASN A 473 -8.31 2.76 -32.34
C ASN A 473 -8.22 4.01 -31.46
N VAL A 474 -7.27 4.10 -30.55
CA VAL A 474 -7.07 5.31 -29.74
C VAL A 474 -6.52 6.43 -30.63
N PRO A 475 -7.19 7.58 -30.78
CA PRO A 475 -6.66 8.70 -31.54
C PRO A 475 -5.32 9.17 -30.99
N GLU A 476 -4.38 9.47 -31.85
CA GLU A 476 -3.03 9.94 -31.49
C GLU A 476 -3.00 11.25 -30.70
#